data_8116e67c509617a964fda1f8740de07b
#
_entry.id   8116e67c509617a964fda1f8740de07b
#
_cell.length_a   1.000
_cell.length_b   1.000
_cell.length_c   1.000
_cell.angle_alpha   90.00
_cell.angle_beta   90.00
_cell.angle_gamma   90.00
#
_symmetry.space_group_name_H-M   'P 1'
#
loop_
_entity.id
_entity.type
_entity.pdbx_description
1 polymer ?
#
loop_
_entity_poly.entity_id
_entity_poly.type
_entity_poly.pdbx_seq_one_letter_code
_entity_poly.pdbx_strand_id
1 'polypeptide(L)'
;MELVEVKNEKDLAVLMPLLKEIWPEVFTPIIGAEQVAYMLANYQSQANIEDEMKKGAHYLLLVYDSKPVGYTAYEENEEEVYLSKIYLHANTRGKGFSSQVFDWYERLAKGKRLYLNVNQGNALAISVYEHRGFTRAGERYVDIGQGFIMNDYIYEKLC
;
A
#
# COMPACT_ATOMS: atom_id res chain seq x y z
N MET A 1 -6.46 16.92 -1.35
CA MET A 1 -6.76 15.45 -1.37
C MET A 1 -7.26 15.02 -0.01
N GLU A 2 -8.28 14.20 0.01
CA GLU A 2 -8.86 13.67 1.24
C GLU A 2 -8.50 12.19 1.42
N LEU A 3 -8.28 11.78 2.68
CA LEU A 3 -8.14 10.38 3.06
C LEU A 3 -9.45 9.95 3.74
N VAL A 4 -10.17 9.02 3.13
CA VAL A 4 -11.50 8.59 3.59
C VAL A 4 -11.43 7.14 4.05
N GLU A 5 -11.65 6.90 5.33
CA GLU A 5 -11.58 5.55 5.89
C GLU A 5 -12.69 4.65 5.35
N VAL A 6 -12.30 3.44 4.96
CA VAL A 6 -13.23 2.41 4.49
C VAL A 6 -13.85 1.72 5.71
N LYS A 7 -15.17 1.85 5.90
CA LYS A 7 -15.86 1.36 7.11
C LYS A 7 -16.98 0.36 6.84
N ASN A 8 -17.48 0.31 5.62
CA ASN A 8 -18.70 -0.45 5.30
C ASN A 8 -18.67 -0.99 3.86
N GLU A 9 -19.69 -1.74 3.49
CA GLU A 9 -19.78 -2.34 2.15
C GLU A 9 -19.86 -1.30 1.04
N LYS A 10 -20.44 -0.14 1.30
CA LYS A 10 -20.53 0.95 0.33
C LYS A 10 -19.13 1.47 -0.01
N ASP A 11 -18.27 1.63 0.98
CA ASP A 11 -16.88 2.04 0.79
C ASP A 11 -16.07 0.96 0.06
N LEU A 12 -16.29 -0.31 0.41
CA LEU A 12 -15.66 -1.45 -0.28
C LEU A 12 -16.07 -1.54 -1.75
N ALA A 13 -17.31 -1.17 -2.06
CA ALA A 13 -17.78 -1.13 -3.46
C ALA A 13 -17.03 -0.09 -4.30
N VAL A 14 -16.46 0.93 -3.67
CA VAL A 14 -15.59 1.91 -4.34
C VAL A 14 -14.14 1.39 -4.38
N LEU A 15 -13.66 0.81 -3.30
CA LEU A 15 -12.28 0.32 -3.17
C LEU A 15 -11.97 -0.82 -4.15
N MET A 16 -12.83 -1.82 -4.24
CA MET A 16 -12.52 -3.03 -5.01
C MET A 16 -12.29 -2.80 -6.50
N PRO A 17 -13.13 -2.03 -7.22
CA PRO A 17 -12.84 -1.70 -8.61
C PRO A 17 -11.55 -0.90 -8.78
N LEU A 18 -11.30 0.04 -7.88
CA LEU A 18 -10.10 0.88 -7.88
C LEU A 18 -8.83 0.03 -7.73
N LEU A 19 -8.83 -0.89 -6.79
CA LEU A 19 -7.75 -1.81 -6.52
C LEU A 19 -7.44 -2.67 -7.75
N LYS A 20 -8.48 -3.21 -8.40
CA LYS A 20 -8.34 -4.04 -9.59
C LYS A 20 -7.80 -3.29 -10.80
N GLU A 21 -7.98 -1.98 -10.86
CA GLU A 21 -7.37 -1.14 -11.90
C GLU A 21 -5.91 -0.83 -11.59
N ILE A 22 -5.60 -0.47 -10.35
CA ILE A 22 -4.27 0.00 -9.97
C ILE A 22 -3.24 -1.14 -9.88
N TRP A 23 -3.62 -2.27 -9.32
CA TRP A 23 -2.69 -3.39 -9.11
C TRP A 23 -1.97 -3.84 -10.38
N PRO A 24 -2.67 -4.10 -11.49
CA PRO A 24 -1.99 -4.45 -12.74
C PRO A 24 -1.07 -3.35 -13.27
N GLU A 25 -1.46 -2.08 -13.14
CA GLU A 25 -0.62 -0.96 -13.57
C GLU A 25 0.73 -0.95 -12.84
N VAL A 26 0.71 -1.20 -11.52
CA VAL A 26 1.91 -1.14 -10.69
C VAL A 26 2.74 -2.41 -10.81
N PHE A 27 2.12 -3.57 -10.72
CA PHE A 27 2.83 -4.83 -10.49
C PHE A 27 3.05 -5.72 -11.72
N THR A 28 2.23 -5.61 -12.76
CA THR A 28 2.44 -6.43 -13.95
C THR A 28 3.84 -6.25 -14.55
N PRO A 29 4.39 -5.03 -14.65
CA PRO A 29 5.76 -4.85 -15.14
C PRO A 29 6.84 -5.44 -14.22
N ILE A 30 6.53 -5.72 -12.96
CA ILE A 30 7.49 -6.17 -11.95
C ILE A 30 7.45 -7.70 -11.78
N ILE A 31 6.24 -8.25 -11.61
CA ILE A 31 6.05 -9.67 -11.24
C ILE A 31 5.29 -10.49 -12.27
N GLY A 32 4.78 -9.86 -13.33
CA GLY A 32 4.05 -10.54 -14.40
C GLY A 32 2.56 -10.69 -14.13
N ALA A 33 1.80 -10.86 -15.20
CA ALA A 33 0.33 -10.93 -15.15
C ALA A 33 -0.21 -12.11 -14.36
N GLU A 34 0.45 -13.27 -14.41
CA GLU A 34 0.02 -14.47 -13.70
C GLU A 34 0.09 -14.30 -12.18
N GLN A 35 1.20 -13.76 -11.67
CA GLN A 35 1.37 -13.51 -10.24
C GLN A 35 0.43 -12.41 -9.76
N VAL A 36 0.22 -11.37 -10.55
CA VAL A 36 -0.77 -10.32 -10.25
C VAL A 36 -2.16 -10.92 -10.11
N ALA A 37 -2.61 -11.74 -11.07
CA ALA A 37 -3.91 -12.40 -11.01
C ALA A 37 -4.05 -13.29 -9.77
N TYR A 38 -3.01 -14.04 -9.45
CA TYR A 38 -2.97 -14.89 -8.27
C TYR A 38 -3.12 -14.07 -6.98
N MET A 39 -2.38 -12.98 -6.86
CA MET A 39 -2.42 -12.11 -5.67
C MET A 39 -3.76 -11.38 -5.54
N LEU A 40 -4.34 -10.92 -6.64
CA LEU A 40 -5.67 -10.30 -6.62
C LEU A 40 -6.75 -11.28 -6.13
N ALA A 41 -6.68 -12.54 -6.54
CA ALA A 41 -7.64 -13.56 -6.15
C ALA A 41 -7.47 -14.04 -4.70
N ASN A 42 -6.24 -14.13 -4.20
CA ASN A 42 -5.94 -14.82 -2.93
C ASN A 42 -5.54 -13.89 -1.79
N TYR A 43 -4.96 -12.71 -2.09
CA TYR A 43 -4.45 -11.78 -1.07
C TYR A 43 -5.17 -10.44 -1.09
N GLN A 44 -5.68 -10.01 -2.25
CA GLN A 44 -6.35 -8.73 -2.42
C GLN A 44 -7.84 -8.90 -2.76
N SER A 45 -8.44 -10.01 -2.37
CA SER A 45 -9.88 -10.23 -2.50
C SER A 45 -10.62 -9.43 -1.43
N GLN A 46 -11.89 -9.12 -1.68
CA GLN A 46 -12.73 -8.42 -0.70
C GLN A 46 -12.78 -9.17 0.63
N ALA A 47 -12.91 -10.50 0.59
CA ALA A 47 -12.95 -11.34 1.80
C ALA A 47 -11.68 -11.19 2.64
N ASN A 48 -10.50 -11.18 2.00
CA ASN A 48 -9.24 -11.00 2.70
C ASN A 48 -9.10 -9.60 3.29
N ILE A 49 -9.53 -8.57 2.56
CA ILE A 49 -9.50 -7.19 3.04
C ILE A 49 -10.43 -7.02 4.24
N GLU A 50 -11.63 -7.58 4.18
CA GLU A 50 -12.55 -7.56 5.32
C GLU A 50 -11.97 -8.28 6.54
N ASP A 51 -11.30 -9.41 6.34
CA ASP A 51 -10.62 -10.15 7.41
C ASP A 51 -9.48 -9.34 8.03
N GLU A 52 -8.65 -8.70 7.21
CA GLU A 52 -7.59 -7.80 7.68
C GLU A 52 -8.18 -6.64 8.50
N MET A 53 -9.28 -6.05 8.05
CA MET A 53 -9.94 -4.96 8.77
C MET A 53 -10.47 -5.41 10.13
N LYS A 54 -11.01 -6.62 10.21
CA LYS A 54 -11.44 -7.21 11.49
C LYS A 54 -10.28 -7.43 12.46
N LYS A 55 -9.08 -7.63 11.93
CA LYS A 55 -7.85 -7.82 12.72
C LYS A 55 -7.12 -6.52 13.03
N GLY A 56 -7.69 -5.38 12.66
CA GLY A 56 -7.17 -4.06 13.01
C GLY A 56 -6.55 -3.27 11.87
N ALA A 57 -6.56 -3.77 10.64
CA ALA A 57 -6.08 -3.02 9.50
C ALA A 57 -7.03 -1.87 9.15
N HIS A 58 -6.46 -0.73 8.79
CA HIS A 58 -7.19 0.45 8.34
C HIS A 58 -6.95 0.65 6.85
N TYR A 59 -8.02 0.68 6.08
CA TYR A 59 -8.00 1.01 4.65
C TYR A 59 -8.59 2.39 4.44
N LEU A 60 -7.93 3.20 3.63
CA LEU A 60 -8.38 4.55 3.30
C LEU A 60 -8.36 4.77 1.79
N LEU A 61 -9.43 5.35 1.28
CA LEU A 61 -9.49 5.83 -0.09
C LEU A 61 -8.77 7.19 -0.15
N LEU A 62 -8.01 7.38 -1.21
CA LEU A 62 -7.39 8.67 -1.54
C LEU A 62 -8.29 9.33 -2.57
N VAL A 63 -8.89 10.47 -2.19
CA VAL A 63 -9.91 11.14 -2.99
C VAL A 63 -9.44 12.54 -3.35
N TYR A 64 -9.46 12.85 -4.65
CA TYR A 64 -9.14 14.18 -5.16
C TYR A 64 -10.23 14.62 -6.13
N ASP A 65 -10.75 15.83 -5.93
CA ASP A 65 -11.81 16.38 -6.76
C ASP A 65 -13.02 15.44 -6.86
N SER A 66 -13.43 14.90 -5.71
CA SER A 66 -14.55 13.95 -5.53
C SER A 66 -14.37 12.62 -6.26
N LYS A 67 -13.13 12.28 -6.70
CA LYS A 67 -12.83 11.03 -7.39
C LYS A 67 -11.80 10.21 -6.62
N PRO A 68 -11.98 8.89 -6.50
CA PRO A 68 -10.96 8.04 -5.92
C PRO A 68 -9.78 7.94 -6.88
N VAL A 69 -8.58 8.27 -6.40
CA VAL A 69 -7.34 8.27 -7.20
C VAL A 69 -6.34 7.23 -6.71
N GLY A 70 -6.61 6.62 -5.58
CA GLY A 70 -5.75 5.61 -5.01
C GLY A 70 -6.28 5.11 -3.67
N TYR A 71 -5.50 4.26 -3.03
CA TYR A 71 -5.83 3.80 -1.69
C TYR A 71 -4.57 3.50 -0.88
N THR A 72 -4.72 3.47 0.42
CA THR A 72 -3.64 3.14 1.34
C THR A 72 -4.18 2.31 2.48
N ALA A 73 -3.31 1.55 3.15
CA ALA A 73 -3.68 0.76 4.30
C ALA A 73 -2.54 0.72 5.31
N TYR A 74 -2.89 0.63 6.58
CA TYR A 74 -1.92 0.53 7.66
C TYR A 74 -2.45 -0.27 8.84
N GLU A 75 -1.52 -0.70 9.69
CA GLU A 75 -1.78 -1.29 10.99
C GLU A 75 -0.87 -0.58 11.99
N GLU A 76 -1.33 -0.41 13.23
CA GLU A 76 -0.53 0.26 14.24
C GLU A 76 -0.63 -0.41 15.61
N ASN A 77 0.44 -0.24 16.39
CA ASN A 77 0.47 -0.53 17.81
C ASN A 77 1.12 0.65 18.53
N GLU A 78 1.45 0.51 19.81
CA GLU A 78 2.02 1.60 20.60
C GLU A 78 3.40 2.07 20.12
N GLU A 79 4.15 1.20 19.44
CA GLU A 79 5.54 1.45 19.04
C GLU A 79 5.74 1.68 17.55
N GLU A 80 4.83 1.13 16.72
CA GLU A 80 5.04 1.06 15.28
C GLU A 80 3.78 1.37 14.48
N VAL A 81 3.98 1.95 13.30
CA VAL A 81 2.97 2.02 12.24
C VAL A 81 3.51 1.24 11.04
N TYR A 82 2.77 0.23 10.63
CA TYR A 82 3.06 -0.52 9.41
C TYR A 82 2.24 0.03 8.26
N LEU A 83 2.89 0.70 7.31
CA LEU A 83 2.28 1.17 6.08
C LEU A 83 2.26 -0.02 5.10
N SER A 84 1.16 -0.76 5.09
CA SER A 84 1.07 -2.00 4.31
C SER A 84 0.82 -1.78 2.83
N LYS A 85 0.12 -0.71 2.46
CA LYS A 85 -0.25 -0.42 1.08
C LYS A 85 -0.30 1.09 0.83
N ILE A 86 0.25 1.53 -0.29
CA ILE A 86 0.10 2.89 -0.80
C ILE A 86 0.18 2.81 -2.34
N TYR A 87 -0.95 3.00 -2.99
CA TYR A 87 -1.04 2.89 -4.44
C TYR A 87 -1.90 4.00 -5.01
N LEU A 88 -1.42 4.59 -6.09
CA LEU A 88 -2.09 5.66 -6.81
C LEU A 88 -2.19 5.30 -8.29
N HIS A 89 -3.25 5.74 -8.96
CA HIS A 89 -3.33 5.62 -10.41
C HIS A 89 -2.11 6.26 -11.08
N ALA A 90 -1.64 5.63 -12.15
CA ALA A 90 -0.47 6.12 -12.89
C ALA A 90 -0.65 7.56 -13.42
N ASN A 91 -1.88 7.93 -13.77
CA ASN A 91 -2.21 9.26 -14.29
C ASN A 91 -2.18 10.37 -13.23
N THR A 92 -1.98 10.02 -11.96
CA THR A 92 -1.90 11.01 -10.87
C THR A 92 -0.47 11.38 -10.49
N ARG A 93 0.51 10.81 -11.16
CA ARG A 93 1.93 11.10 -10.90
C ARG A 93 2.26 12.56 -11.18
N GLY A 94 3.20 13.11 -10.42
CA GLY A 94 3.64 14.50 -10.58
C GLY A 94 2.73 15.55 -9.96
N LYS A 95 1.67 15.13 -9.26
CA LYS A 95 0.71 16.05 -8.60
C LYS A 95 0.94 16.20 -7.09
N GLY A 96 1.97 15.52 -6.55
CA GLY A 96 2.31 15.61 -5.14
C GLY A 96 1.39 14.81 -4.21
N PHE A 97 0.56 13.93 -4.72
CA PHE A 97 -0.38 13.15 -3.89
C PHE A 97 0.34 12.19 -2.94
N SER A 98 1.35 11.48 -3.40
CA SER A 98 2.13 10.58 -2.55
C SER A 98 2.81 11.33 -1.41
N SER A 99 3.34 12.53 -1.67
CA SER A 99 3.92 13.39 -0.64
C SER A 99 2.91 13.73 0.45
N GLN A 100 1.67 14.06 0.08
CA GLN A 100 0.61 14.36 1.05
C GLN A 100 0.26 13.14 1.90
N VAL A 101 0.23 11.94 1.30
CA VAL A 101 -0.03 10.70 2.03
C VAL A 101 1.11 10.40 3.01
N PHE A 102 2.37 10.55 2.60
CA PHE A 102 3.51 10.36 3.48
C PHE A 102 3.55 11.37 4.62
N ASP A 103 3.22 12.63 4.37
CA ASP A 103 3.10 13.64 5.42
C ASP A 103 2.05 13.22 6.45
N TRP A 104 0.93 12.67 6.01
CA TRP A 104 -0.11 12.17 6.89
C TRP A 104 0.41 11.00 7.74
N TYR A 105 1.12 10.04 7.15
CA TYR A 105 1.69 8.91 7.88
C TYR A 105 2.77 9.34 8.89
N GLU A 106 3.59 10.30 8.52
CA GLU A 106 4.63 10.82 9.42
C GLU A 106 4.01 11.51 10.65
N ARG A 107 2.87 12.18 10.47
CA ARG A 107 2.12 12.72 11.61
C ARG A 107 1.48 11.63 12.47
N LEU A 108 0.87 10.62 11.84
CA LEU A 108 0.28 9.47 12.53
C LEU A 108 1.33 8.72 13.35
N ALA A 109 2.49 8.52 12.78
CA ALA A 109 3.60 7.76 13.38
C ALA A 109 4.51 8.60 14.28
N LYS A 110 4.12 9.80 14.63
CA LYS A 110 4.96 10.68 15.48
C LYS A 110 5.35 9.97 16.79
N GLY A 111 6.65 9.86 17.05
CA GLY A 111 7.19 9.14 18.19
C GLY A 111 7.26 7.62 18.01
N LYS A 112 6.96 7.13 16.81
CA LYS A 112 6.94 5.70 16.49
C LYS A 112 7.84 5.39 15.30
N ARG A 113 8.09 4.09 15.10
CA ARG A 113 8.73 3.57 13.91
C ARG A 113 7.67 3.42 12.81
N LEU A 114 7.88 4.08 11.68
CA LEU A 114 7.09 3.89 10.47
C LEU A 114 7.85 2.94 9.55
N TYR A 115 7.25 1.82 9.15
CA TYR A 115 7.92 0.87 8.26
C TYR A 115 6.98 0.34 7.18
N LEU A 116 7.58 -0.17 6.12
CA LEU A 116 6.88 -0.74 4.97
C LEU A 116 7.73 -1.81 4.30
N ASN A 117 7.06 -2.63 3.51
CA ASN A 117 7.72 -3.59 2.61
C ASN A 117 7.53 -3.12 1.18
N VAL A 118 8.56 -3.28 0.35
CA VAL A 118 8.51 -2.92 -1.07
C VAL A 118 9.18 -4.00 -1.88
N ASN A 119 8.57 -4.38 -3.01
CA ASN A 119 9.17 -5.35 -3.93
C ASN A 119 10.54 -4.84 -4.40
N GLN A 120 11.55 -5.71 -4.38
CA GLN A 120 12.92 -5.34 -4.77
C GLN A 120 13.02 -4.83 -6.21
N GLY A 121 12.07 -5.21 -7.07
CA GLY A 121 12.00 -4.74 -8.46
C GLY A 121 11.28 -3.41 -8.63
N ASN A 122 10.69 -2.84 -7.58
CA ASN A 122 9.96 -1.58 -7.65
C ASN A 122 10.89 -0.38 -7.43
N ALA A 123 11.75 -0.12 -8.41
CA ALA A 123 12.79 0.92 -8.32
C ALA A 123 12.20 2.32 -8.09
N LEU A 124 11.05 2.62 -8.69
CA LEU A 124 10.41 3.93 -8.53
C LEU A 124 9.97 4.15 -7.08
N ALA A 125 9.28 3.18 -6.49
CA ALA A 125 8.84 3.27 -5.09
C ALA A 125 10.03 3.35 -4.13
N ILE A 126 11.05 2.53 -4.32
CA ILE A 126 12.27 2.55 -3.53
C ILE A 126 12.91 3.94 -3.54
N SER A 127 13.03 4.54 -4.72
CA SER A 127 13.57 5.90 -4.87
C SER A 127 12.76 6.93 -4.08
N VAL A 128 11.43 6.84 -4.13
CA VAL A 128 10.54 7.73 -3.37
C VAL A 128 10.78 7.57 -1.86
N TYR A 129 10.85 6.34 -1.36
CA TYR A 129 11.05 6.08 0.08
C TYR A 129 12.40 6.59 0.56
N GLU A 130 13.47 6.30 -0.19
CA GLU A 130 14.81 6.79 0.15
C GLU A 130 14.89 8.31 0.15
N HIS A 131 14.25 8.95 -0.82
CA HIS A 131 14.18 10.41 -0.90
C HIS A 131 13.42 11.00 0.29
N ARG A 132 12.43 10.30 0.82
CA ARG A 132 11.65 10.71 2.00
C ARG A 132 12.39 10.45 3.32
N GLY A 133 13.59 9.90 3.29
CA GLY A 133 14.40 9.63 4.48
C GLY A 133 14.22 8.25 5.09
N PHE A 134 13.54 7.34 4.42
CA PHE A 134 13.49 5.94 4.82
C PHE A 134 14.82 5.26 4.55
N THR A 135 15.22 4.35 5.45
CA THR A 135 16.43 3.54 5.28
C THR A 135 16.07 2.07 5.22
N ARG A 136 16.90 1.32 4.48
CA ARG A 136 16.68 -0.13 4.37
C ARG A 136 17.04 -0.81 5.68
N ALA A 137 16.07 -1.53 6.26
CA ALA A 137 16.22 -2.24 7.52
C ALA A 137 16.42 -3.74 7.34
N GLY A 138 16.04 -4.31 6.19
CA GLY A 138 16.17 -5.73 5.95
C GLY A 138 15.56 -6.18 4.64
N GLU A 139 15.48 -7.49 4.49
CA GLU A 139 14.90 -8.17 3.34
C GLU A 139 13.87 -9.18 3.80
N ARG A 140 12.95 -9.50 2.89
CA ARG A 140 11.86 -10.40 3.16
C ARG A 140 11.64 -11.29 1.93
N TYR A 141 11.71 -12.61 2.13
CA TYR A 141 11.53 -13.60 1.07
C TYR A 141 10.43 -14.56 1.50
N VAL A 142 9.28 -14.53 0.85
CA VAL A 142 8.10 -15.29 1.26
C VAL A 142 7.52 -16.05 0.08
N ASP A 143 7.36 -17.36 0.23
CA ASP A 143 6.59 -18.19 -0.70
C ASP A 143 5.10 -17.93 -0.42
N ILE A 144 4.37 -17.48 -1.44
CA ILE A 144 2.94 -17.16 -1.33
C ILE A 144 2.05 -18.22 -1.99
N GLY A 145 2.63 -19.38 -2.36
CA GLY A 145 1.92 -20.49 -2.97
C GLY A 145 2.02 -20.50 -4.49
N GLN A 146 1.71 -21.63 -5.10
CA GLN A 146 1.72 -21.85 -6.56
C GLN A 146 3.07 -21.54 -7.22
N GLY A 147 4.18 -21.61 -6.46
CA GLY A 147 5.51 -21.28 -6.95
C GLY A 147 5.81 -19.80 -7.03
N PHE A 148 4.91 -18.93 -6.58
CA PHE A 148 5.13 -17.49 -6.54
C PHE A 148 5.83 -17.06 -5.25
N ILE A 149 6.65 -16.04 -5.36
CA ILE A 149 7.48 -15.54 -4.26
C ILE A 149 7.33 -14.02 -4.15
N MET A 150 7.23 -13.53 -2.92
CA MET A 150 7.40 -12.12 -2.61
C MET A 150 8.82 -11.88 -2.11
N ASN A 151 9.57 -11.07 -2.85
CA ASN A 151 10.95 -10.73 -2.57
C ASN A 151 11.03 -9.23 -2.32
N ASP A 152 11.02 -8.84 -1.05
CA ASP A 152 10.85 -7.45 -0.63
C ASP A 152 12.08 -6.93 0.13
N TYR A 153 12.25 -5.59 0.09
CA TYR A 153 13.03 -4.87 1.08
C TYR A 153 12.08 -4.33 2.16
N ILE A 154 12.61 -4.23 3.38
CA ILE A 154 11.95 -3.54 4.49
C ILE A 154 12.59 -2.17 4.63
N TYR A 155 11.79 -1.12 4.59
CA TYR A 155 12.23 0.26 4.81
C TYR A 155 11.60 0.83 6.07
N GLU A 156 12.36 1.64 6.79
CA GLU A 156 11.89 2.22 8.05
C GLU A 156 12.31 3.68 8.20
N LYS A 157 11.55 4.39 9.03
CA LYS A 157 11.83 5.77 9.42
C LYS A 157 11.34 5.98 10.84
N LEU A 158 12.17 6.59 11.68
CA LEU A 158 11.77 7.01 13.01
C LEU A 158 11.13 8.40 12.93
N CYS A 159 9.90 8.50 13.32
CA CYS A 159 9.13 9.73 13.29
C CYS A 159 8.99 10.30 14.73
#